data_6afbd3ee6859ef7507536fbed4213475
#
_entry.id   6afbd3ee6859ef7507536fbed4213475
#
_cell.length_a   1.000
_cell.length_b   1.000
_cell.length_c   1.000
_cell.angle_alpha   90.00
_cell.angle_beta   90.00
_cell.angle_gamma   90.00
#
_symmetry.space_group_name_H-M   'P 1'
#
loop_
_entity.id
_entity.type
_entity.pdbx_description
1 polymer ?
#
loop_
_entity_poly.entity_id
_entity_poly.type
_entity_poly.pdbx_seq_one_letter_code
_entity_poly.pdbx_strand_id
1 'polypeptide(L)'
;MCKNYSYVAFITNEKYLLGLETMCKSLLLSKTKYPLNIIVPENSSDEFISKVKRHSFGASIIRIARIDSKNDIGNPNYKHWGDTFFKLNVARLTQFDKVVMLDLDLLILKNIDDLFERPHMSACASALIKFPDWQYLNSGLMVIEPDVSFFNDLVANIDNARKASKTGDIGDQDVFNYLYPNWFNTPELRIPEEYNEFYRAVYRLAKTLKHGWRDIKVIHYWGIIKPWHLSKSELFKQYLINARYLRLDVNRCLSLYRKIMRKKVKLSFEK
;
A
#
# COMPACT_ATOMS: atom_id res chain seq x y z
N MET A 1 26.41 -14.43 -0.90
CA MET A 1 25.09 -15.00 -1.24
C MET A 1 24.31 -13.94 -2.00
N CYS A 2 23.53 -14.33 -3.03
CA CYS A 2 22.68 -13.38 -3.73
C CYS A 2 21.53 -13.01 -2.79
N LYS A 3 21.29 -11.70 -2.57
CA LYS A 3 20.20 -11.22 -1.71
C LYS A 3 18.85 -11.52 -2.34
N ASN A 4 17.95 -12.14 -1.57
CA ASN A 4 16.60 -12.50 -2.03
C ASN A 4 15.60 -11.38 -1.69
N TYR A 5 15.40 -10.45 -2.61
CA TYR A 5 14.54 -9.29 -2.47
C TYR A 5 13.26 -9.44 -3.29
N SER A 6 12.14 -8.99 -2.75
CA SER A 6 10.83 -9.02 -3.44
C SER A 6 9.93 -7.87 -3.06
N TYR A 7 9.12 -7.42 -4.02
CA TYR A 7 7.87 -6.72 -3.70
C TYR A 7 6.84 -7.71 -3.17
N VAL A 8 6.01 -7.27 -2.22
CA VAL A 8 4.90 -8.08 -1.70
C VAL A 8 3.63 -7.24 -1.61
N ALA A 9 2.48 -7.85 -1.90
CA ALA A 9 1.19 -7.22 -1.73
C ALA A 9 0.19 -8.23 -1.17
N PHE A 10 -0.75 -7.77 -0.33
CA PHE A 10 -1.70 -8.61 0.38
C PHE A 10 -3.10 -8.44 -0.19
N ILE A 11 -3.80 -9.55 -0.45
CA ILE A 11 -5.20 -9.53 -0.89
C ILE A 11 -6.02 -10.57 -0.14
N THR A 12 -7.14 -10.14 0.46
CA THR A 12 -8.00 -10.98 1.28
C THR A 12 -9.38 -11.21 0.67
N ASN A 13 -9.77 -10.41 -0.33
CA ASN A 13 -11.09 -10.49 -0.94
C ASN A 13 -11.12 -9.92 -2.37
N GLU A 14 -12.16 -10.28 -3.13
CA GLU A 14 -12.31 -9.95 -4.56
C GLU A 14 -12.53 -8.47 -4.87
N LYS A 15 -12.99 -7.68 -3.91
CA LYS A 15 -13.24 -6.23 -4.10
C LYS A 15 -11.99 -5.46 -4.51
N TYR A 16 -10.81 -6.03 -4.21
CA TYR A 16 -9.50 -5.42 -4.52
C TYR A 16 -8.83 -5.96 -5.79
N LEU A 17 -9.45 -6.90 -6.53
CA LEU A 17 -8.82 -7.49 -7.74
C LEU A 17 -8.46 -6.45 -8.81
N LEU A 18 -9.32 -5.45 -9.05
CA LEU A 18 -9.00 -4.37 -9.99
C LEU A 18 -7.91 -3.42 -9.46
N GLY A 19 -7.84 -3.25 -8.14
CA GLY A 19 -6.73 -2.56 -7.48
C GLY A 19 -5.42 -3.31 -7.68
N LEU A 20 -5.39 -4.60 -7.36
CA LEU A 20 -4.26 -5.50 -7.60
C LEU A 20 -3.79 -5.41 -9.06
N GLU A 21 -4.71 -5.57 -10.01
CA GLU A 21 -4.39 -5.53 -11.44
C GLU A 21 -3.72 -4.20 -11.83
N THR A 22 -4.26 -3.08 -11.35
CA THR A 22 -3.74 -1.75 -11.69
C THR A 22 -2.38 -1.49 -11.04
N MET A 23 -2.20 -1.91 -9.80
CA MET A 23 -0.93 -1.84 -9.08
C MET A 23 0.13 -2.69 -9.80
N CYS A 24 -0.16 -3.96 -10.13
CA CYS A 24 0.75 -4.84 -10.87
C CYS A 24 1.14 -4.24 -12.24
N LYS A 25 0.18 -3.74 -13.01
CA LYS A 25 0.44 -3.07 -14.29
C LYS A 25 1.40 -1.89 -14.11
N SER A 26 1.17 -1.05 -13.11
CA SER A 26 1.97 0.13 -12.86
C SER A 26 3.40 -0.23 -12.44
N LEU A 27 3.56 -1.25 -11.59
CA LEU A 27 4.86 -1.75 -11.17
C LEU A 27 5.66 -2.34 -12.35
N LEU A 28 5.03 -3.17 -13.20
CA LEU A 28 5.67 -3.68 -14.43
C LEU A 28 6.08 -2.57 -15.39
N LEU A 29 5.23 -1.55 -15.57
CA LEU A 29 5.52 -0.41 -16.43
C LEU A 29 6.65 0.46 -15.89
N SER A 30 6.95 0.40 -14.59
CA SER A 30 8.09 1.07 -13.97
C SER A 30 9.42 0.37 -14.25
N LYS A 31 9.39 -0.81 -14.92
CA LYS A 31 10.56 -1.63 -15.28
C LYS A 31 11.34 -2.11 -14.06
N THR A 32 10.62 -2.57 -13.04
CA THR A 32 11.27 -3.20 -11.89
C THR A 32 12.04 -4.46 -12.31
N LYS A 33 13.18 -4.71 -11.66
CA LYS A 33 13.99 -5.92 -11.81
C LYS A 33 13.68 -6.98 -10.74
N TYR A 34 12.92 -6.63 -9.71
CA TYR A 34 12.57 -7.52 -8.61
C TYR A 34 11.22 -8.21 -8.84
N PRO A 35 11.05 -9.45 -8.36
CA PRO A 35 9.78 -10.17 -8.43
C PRO A 35 8.72 -9.52 -7.55
N LEU A 36 7.46 -9.86 -7.84
CA LEU A 36 6.31 -9.56 -6.98
C LEU A 36 5.70 -10.87 -6.48
N ASN A 37 5.40 -10.93 -5.18
CA ASN A 37 4.66 -12.01 -4.56
C ASN A 37 3.34 -11.48 -4.01
N ILE A 38 2.23 -12.17 -4.31
CA ILE A 38 0.90 -11.85 -3.79
C ILE A 38 0.60 -12.78 -2.62
N ILE A 39 0.35 -12.20 -1.47
CA ILE A 39 0.08 -12.92 -0.23
C ILE A 39 -1.44 -13.02 -0.06
N VAL A 40 -1.92 -14.26 0.11
CA VAL A 40 -3.34 -14.57 0.27
C VAL A 40 -3.56 -15.42 1.54
N PRO A 41 -4.76 -15.36 2.15
CA PRO A 41 -5.09 -16.28 3.25
C PRO A 41 -4.96 -17.75 2.84
N GLU A 42 -4.45 -18.58 3.73
CA GLU A 42 -4.21 -20.00 3.49
C GLU A 42 -5.50 -20.74 3.08
N ASN A 43 -6.62 -20.39 3.69
CA ASN A 43 -7.94 -20.95 3.44
C ASN A 43 -8.67 -20.34 2.23
N SER A 44 -7.96 -19.60 1.37
CA SER A 44 -8.53 -19.04 0.14
C SER A 44 -8.99 -20.15 -0.81
N SER A 45 -10.18 -20.01 -1.38
CA SER A 45 -10.71 -20.93 -2.37
C SER A 45 -9.88 -20.95 -3.66
N ASP A 46 -9.88 -22.07 -4.38
CA ASP A 46 -9.18 -22.18 -5.68
C ASP A 46 -9.77 -21.24 -6.72
N GLU A 47 -11.07 -20.93 -6.62
CA GLU A 47 -11.70 -19.91 -7.47
C GLU A 47 -11.09 -18.52 -7.21
N PHE A 48 -10.94 -18.13 -5.95
CA PHE A 48 -10.32 -16.85 -5.60
C PHE A 48 -8.86 -16.80 -6.07
N ILE A 49 -8.09 -17.88 -5.85
CA ILE A 49 -6.71 -17.98 -6.33
C ILE A 49 -6.62 -17.85 -7.85
N SER A 50 -7.52 -18.50 -8.58
CA SER A 50 -7.60 -18.39 -10.04
C SER A 50 -7.88 -16.95 -10.50
N LYS A 51 -8.74 -16.21 -9.77
CA LYS A 51 -9.00 -14.79 -10.02
C LYS A 51 -7.75 -13.96 -9.74
N VAL A 52 -7.08 -14.18 -8.60
CA VAL A 52 -5.83 -13.47 -8.26
C VAL A 52 -4.76 -13.71 -9.34
N LYS A 53 -4.55 -14.96 -9.78
CA LYS A 53 -3.60 -15.29 -10.87
C LYS A 53 -3.87 -14.51 -12.15
N ARG A 54 -5.15 -14.41 -12.56
CA ARG A 54 -5.53 -13.67 -13.78
C ARG A 54 -5.22 -12.17 -13.70
N HIS A 55 -5.24 -11.59 -12.50
CA HIS A 55 -5.04 -10.15 -12.26
C HIS A 55 -3.61 -9.78 -11.82
N SER A 56 -2.72 -10.78 -11.62
CA SER A 56 -1.38 -10.54 -11.02
C SER A 56 -0.22 -10.58 -12.01
N PHE A 57 -0.46 -10.79 -13.32
CA PHE A 57 0.58 -10.77 -14.37
C PHE A 57 1.76 -11.70 -14.09
N GLY A 58 1.49 -12.93 -13.66
CA GLY A 58 2.53 -13.92 -13.38
C GLY A 58 3.27 -13.71 -12.06
N ALA A 59 2.79 -12.84 -11.18
CA ALA A 59 3.31 -12.76 -9.81
C ALA A 59 3.06 -14.08 -9.07
N SER A 60 4.03 -14.52 -8.27
CA SER A 60 3.91 -15.71 -7.44
C SER A 60 2.86 -15.51 -6.34
N ILE A 61 2.20 -16.58 -5.93
CA ILE A 61 1.21 -16.54 -4.84
C ILE A 61 1.74 -17.33 -3.64
N ILE A 62 1.70 -16.70 -2.47
CA ILE A 62 2.07 -17.31 -1.20
C ILE A 62 0.83 -17.35 -0.32
N ARG A 63 0.49 -18.53 0.19
CA ARG A 63 -0.61 -18.74 1.13
C ARG A 63 -0.08 -18.66 2.55
N ILE A 64 -0.71 -17.85 3.41
CA ILE A 64 -0.33 -17.69 4.82
C ILE A 64 -1.58 -17.73 5.71
N ALA A 65 -1.47 -18.35 6.88
CA ALA A 65 -2.53 -18.36 7.89
C ALA A 65 -2.88 -16.94 8.32
N ARG A 66 -4.17 -16.66 8.53
CA ARG A 66 -4.63 -15.41 9.14
C ARG A 66 -4.11 -15.32 10.58
N ILE A 67 -3.95 -14.09 11.04
CA ILE A 67 -3.68 -13.82 12.46
C ILE A 67 -5.02 -13.88 13.17
N ASP A 68 -5.12 -14.76 14.19
CA ASP A 68 -6.26 -14.81 15.09
C ASP A 68 -6.23 -13.58 16.01
N SER A 69 -6.74 -12.47 15.52
CA SER A 69 -7.01 -11.33 16.36
C SER A 69 -8.46 -11.43 16.82
N LYS A 70 -8.70 -11.40 18.13
CA LYS A 70 -10.05 -11.26 18.71
C LYS A 70 -10.59 -9.86 18.41
N ASN A 71 -10.83 -9.59 17.12
CA ASN A 71 -11.28 -8.30 16.64
C ASN A 71 -12.79 -8.26 16.57
N ASP A 72 -13.44 -8.09 17.70
CA ASP A 72 -14.70 -7.38 17.76
C ASP A 72 -14.40 -5.89 17.57
N ILE A 73 -14.30 -5.46 16.31
CA ILE A 73 -14.27 -4.04 15.99
C ILE A 73 -15.69 -3.54 16.22
N GLY A 74 -15.88 -2.80 17.33
CA GLY A 74 -17.20 -2.32 17.75
C GLY A 74 -17.88 -1.37 16.77
N ASN A 75 -17.10 -0.72 15.87
CA ASN A 75 -17.65 0.20 14.87
C ASN A 75 -17.78 -0.49 13.50
N PRO A 76 -19.03 -0.65 12.97
CA PRO A 76 -19.28 -1.27 11.66
C PRO A 76 -18.56 -0.59 10.49
N ASN A 77 -18.27 0.72 10.60
CA ASN A 77 -17.59 1.48 9.55
C ASN A 77 -16.12 1.09 9.38
N TYR A 78 -15.50 0.48 10.39
CA TYR A 78 -14.09 0.09 10.41
C TYR A 78 -13.86 -1.42 10.43
N LYS A 79 -14.92 -2.24 10.25
CA LYS A 79 -14.79 -3.72 10.19
C LYS A 79 -13.74 -4.20 9.19
N HIS A 80 -13.54 -3.45 8.10
CA HIS A 80 -12.53 -3.76 7.10
C HIS A 80 -11.08 -3.55 7.59
N TRP A 81 -10.87 -2.81 8.69
CA TRP A 81 -9.53 -2.64 9.27
C TRP A 81 -9.04 -3.91 9.98
N GLY A 82 -9.93 -4.76 10.49
CA GLY A 82 -9.56 -6.08 11.00
C GLY A 82 -8.87 -6.96 9.95
N ASP A 83 -9.26 -6.83 8.68
CA ASP A 83 -8.60 -7.52 7.57
C ASP A 83 -7.18 -6.98 7.31
N THR A 84 -6.85 -5.75 7.75
CA THR A 84 -5.52 -5.17 7.51
C THR A 84 -4.45 -5.81 8.38
N PHE A 85 -4.80 -6.40 9.55
CA PHE A 85 -3.82 -7.15 10.35
C PHE A 85 -3.21 -8.33 9.59
N PHE A 86 -3.87 -8.83 8.56
CA PHE A 86 -3.28 -9.84 7.68
C PHE A 86 -1.94 -9.38 7.10
N LYS A 87 -1.74 -8.06 6.92
CA LYS A 87 -0.48 -7.47 6.42
C LYS A 87 0.70 -7.61 7.41
N LEU A 88 0.43 -7.76 8.72
CA LEU A 88 1.49 -8.00 9.71
C LEU A 88 2.27 -9.30 9.42
N ASN A 89 1.67 -10.23 8.66
CA ASN A 89 2.37 -11.42 8.16
C ASN A 89 3.56 -11.09 7.25
N VAL A 90 3.75 -9.85 6.84
CA VAL A 90 4.97 -9.42 6.11
C VAL A 90 6.24 -9.80 6.87
N ALA A 91 6.19 -9.73 8.21
CA ALA A 91 7.31 -10.10 9.07
C ALA A 91 7.59 -11.62 9.10
N ARG A 92 6.66 -12.49 8.67
CA ARG A 92 6.85 -13.95 8.58
C ARG A 92 7.47 -14.41 7.25
N LEU A 93 7.66 -13.52 6.29
CA LEU A 93 8.18 -13.87 4.96
C LEU A 93 9.71 -14.07 4.96
N THR A 94 10.22 -14.85 5.93
CA THR A 94 11.66 -15.04 6.22
C THR A 94 12.45 -15.73 5.11
N GLN A 95 11.78 -16.21 4.05
CA GLN A 95 12.44 -16.65 2.83
C GLN A 95 13.03 -15.49 2.02
N PHE A 96 12.65 -14.23 2.34
CA PHE A 96 13.23 -13.03 1.74
C PHE A 96 14.13 -12.32 2.74
N ASP A 97 15.30 -11.84 2.29
CA ASP A 97 16.18 -10.99 3.10
C ASP A 97 15.55 -9.60 3.32
N LYS A 98 14.81 -9.12 2.32
CA LYS A 98 14.11 -7.82 2.39
C LYS A 98 12.91 -7.81 1.45
N VAL A 99 11.82 -7.19 1.90
CA VAL A 99 10.64 -6.96 1.08
C VAL A 99 10.24 -5.48 1.05
N VAL A 100 9.69 -5.04 -0.07
CA VAL A 100 8.94 -3.79 -0.16
C VAL A 100 7.46 -4.13 -0.23
N MET A 101 6.74 -3.84 0.87
CA MET A 101 5.31 -4.05 0.97
C MET A 101 4.55 -2.92 0.26
N LEU A 102 3.56 -3.29 -0.56
CA LEU A 102 2.75 -2.37 -1.36
C LEU A 102 1.26 -2.60 -1.11
N ASP A 103 0.53 -1.51 -0.86
CA ASP A 103 -0.94 -1.54 -0.86
C ASP A 103 -1.49 -1.64 -2.29
N LEU A 104 -2.68 -2.23 -2.42
CA LEU A 104 -3.32 -2.47 -3.72
C LEU A 104 -3.92 -1.21 -4.36
N ASP A 105 -3.96 -0.11 -3.63
CA ASP A 105 -4.44 1.19 -4.09
C ASP A 105 -3.30 2.18 -4.39
N LEU A 106 -2.10 1.66 -4.58
CA LEU A 106 -0.96 2.41 -5.09
C LEU A 106 -0.94 2.43 -6.62
N LEU A 107 -0.47 3.54 -7.17
CA LEU A 107 -0.14 3.68 -8.59
C LEU A 107 1.32 4.08 -8.72
N ILE A 108 2.15 3.14 -9.19
CA ILE A 108 3.58 3.33 -9.37
C ILE A 108 3.82 4.02 -10.71
N LEU A 109 4.40 5.23 -10.69
CA LEU A 109 4.65 6.04 -11.88
C LEU A 109 6.08 5.96 -12.38
N LYS A 110 7.02 5.61 -11.49
CA LYS A 110 8.45 5.46 -11.76
C LYS A 110 9.01 4.22 -11.07
N ASN A 111 10.20 3.80 -11.48
CA ASN A 111 10.94 2.76 -10.79
C ASN A 111 11.21 3.16 -9.34
N ILE A 112 11.01 2.24 -8.42
CA ILE A 112 11.19 2.38 -6.97
C ILE A 112 12.08 1.28 -6.40
N ASP A 113 12.90 0.64 -7.24
CA ASP A 113 13.81 -0.44 -6.83
C ASP A 113 14.89 0.04 -5.85
N ASP A 114 15.17 1.33 -5.82
CA ASP A 114 16.05 1.99 -4.86
C ASP A 114 15.54 1.88 -3.40
N LEU A 115 14.28 1.54 -3.18
CA LEU A 115 13.75 1.24 -1.85
C LEU A 115 14.41 0.02 -1.20
N PHE A 116 14.93 -0.93 -1.97
CA PHE A 116 15.63 -2.08 -1.41
C PHE A 116 16.98 -1.73 -0.75
N GLU A 117 17.50 -0.53 -0.98
CA GLU A 117 18.68 0.00 -0.29
C GLU A 117 18.34 0.66 1.05
N ARG A 118 17.04 0.88 1.34
CA ARG A 118 16.60 1.51 2.58
C ARG A 118 16.62 0.52 3.76
N PRO A 119 16.82 1.00 4.99
CA PRO A 119 16.78 0.15 6.17
C PRO A 119 15.38 -0.40 6.48
N HIS A 120 15.34 -1.43 7.34
CA HIS A 120 14.09 -1.96 7.91
C HIS A 120 13.23 -0.85 8.51
N MET A 121 11.92 -0.98 8.39
CA MET A 121 10.90 0.00 8.82
C MET A 121 10.96 1.35 8.11
N SER A 122 11.63 1.45 6.96
CA SER A 122 11.51 2.66 6.13
C SER A 122 10.10 2.79 5.55
N ALA A 123 9.52 3.97 5.71
CA ALA A 123 8.18 4.32 5.21
C ALA A 123 8.06 5.83 4.95
N CYS A 124 6.93 6.25 4.37
CA CYS A 124 6.59 7.67 4.23
C CYS A 124 5.64 8.12 5.35
N ALA A 125 5.74 9.37 5.76
CA ALA A 125 4.68 10.06 6.50
C ALA A 125 3.78 10.80 5.49
N SER A 126 2.89 10.07 4.82
CA SER A 126 2.12 10.59 3.69
C SER A 126 1.32 11.86 4.01
N ALA A 127 1.30 12.80 3.06
CA ALA A 127 0.55 14.05 3.11
C ALA A 127 0.97 15.05 4.22
N LEU A 128 2.24 15.07 4.65
CA LEU A 128 2.75 16.03 5.64
C LEU A 128 2.51 17.49 5.23
N ILE A 129 2.65 17.83 3.95
CA ILE A 129 2.38 19.19 3.45
C ILE A 129 0.92 19.61 3.68
N LYS A 130 0.00 18.64 3.74
CA LYS A 130 -1.40 18.91 4.02
C LYS A 130 -1.73 18.80 5.52
N PHE A 131 -1.08 17.88 6.21
CA PHE A 131 -1.29 17.54 7.61
C PHE A 131 0.07 17.51 8.34
N PRO A 132 0.70 18.66 8.63
CA PRO A 132 2.06 18.72 9.18
C PRO A 132 2.19 18.06 10.57
N ASP A 133 1.08 17.96 11.31
CA ASP A 133 1.05 17.30 12.62
C ASP A 133 0.92 15.77 12.53
N TRP A 134 0.74 15.22 11.31
CA TRP A 134 0.64 13.78 11.10
C TRP A 134 2.03 13.14 11.02
N GLN A 135 2.67 12.98 12.17
CA GLN A 135 4.06 12.49 12.30
C GLN A 135 4.13 10.97 12.48
N TYR A 136 3.31 10.23 11.76
CA TYR A 136 3.21 8.77 11.80
C TYR A 136 3.57 8.17 10.46
N LEU A 137 4.17 6.96 10.49
CA LEU A 137 4.41 6.21 9.27
C LEU A 137 3.08 5.80 8.61
N ASN A 138 3.08 5.73 7.28
CA ASN A 138 1.98 5.14 6.52
C ASN A 138 2.37 3.75 6.03
N SER A 139 1.56 2.73 6.35
CA SER A 139 1.83 1.33 6.03
C SER A 139 1.55 0.94 4.58
N GLY A 140 1.10 1.87 3.73
CA GLY A 140 0.79 1.58 2.33
C GLY A 140 2.00 1.26 1.47
N LEU A 141 3.19 1.75 1.86
CA LEU A 141 4.47 1.43 1.26
C LEU A 141 5.53 1.39 2.35
N MET A 142 6.12 0.21 2.58
CA MET A 142 7.09 0.00 3.63
C MET A 142 8.21 -0.94 3.19
N VAL A 143 9.41 -0.70 3.72
CA VAL A 143 10.57 -1.60 3.59
C VAL A 143 10.70 -2.43 4.85
N ILE A 144 10.62 -3.74 4.73
CA ILE A 144 10.67 -4.67 5.86
C ILE A 144 11.78 -5.72 5.62
N GLU A 145 12.57 -5.98 6.63
CA GLU A 145 13.41 -7.16 6.74
C GLU A 145 12.64 -8.18 7.59
N PRO A 146 12.11 -9.27 6.97
CA PRO A 146 11.27 -10.21 7.68
C PRO A 146 12.04 -10.95 8.77
N ASP A 147 11.43 -11.05 9.96
CA ASP A 147 11.96 -11.75 11.11
C ASP A 147 10.84 -12.28 11.99
N VAL A 148 10.99 -13.51 12.52
CA VAL A 148 9.95 -14.17 13.33
C VAL A 148 9.77 -13.46 14.68
N SER A 149 10.85 -12.94 15.29
CA SER A 149 10.73 -12.21 16.55
C SER A 149 9.96 -10.92 16.36
N PHE A 150 10.22 -10.20 15.26
CA PHE A 150 9.45 -9.02 14.89
C PHE A 150 7.97 -9.33 14.64
N PHE A 151 7.67 -10.46 13.97
CA PHE A 151 6.28 -10.90 13.83
C PHE A 151 5.60 -11.12 15.19
N ASN A 152 6.27 -11.80 16.12
CA ASN A 152 5.75 -12.06 17.45
C ASN A 152 5.49 -10.77 18.23
N ASP A 153 6.39 -9.79 18.12
CA ASP A 153 6.23 -8.47 18.73
C ASP A 153 5.03 -7.72 18.16
N LEU A 154 4.83 -7.75 16.83
CA LEU A 154 3.68 -7.15 16.18
C LEU A 154 2.37 -7.74 16.73
N VAL A 155 2.26 -9.08 16.76
CA VAL A 155 1.04 -9.76 17.21
C VAL A 155 0.78 -9.54 18.69
N ALA A 156 1.80 -9.64 19.54
CA ALA A 156 1.69 -9.42 20.99
C ALA A 156 1.24 -7.99 21.35
N ASN A 157 1.50 -7.03 20.47
CA ASN A 157 1.18 -5.63 20.73
C ASN A 157 -0.09 -5.11 20.06
N ILE A 158 -0.88 -5.93 19.38
CA ILE A 158 -2.17 -5.53 18.78
C ILE A 158 -3.10 -4.94 19.86
N ASP A 159 -3.28 -5.61 21.00
CA ASP A 159 -4.15 -5.14 22.07
C ASP A 159 -3.61 -3.89 22.78
N ASN A 160 -2.30 -3.76 22.90
CA ASN A 160 -1.66 -2.57 23.47
C ASN A 160 -1.85 -1.36 22.53
N ALA A 161 -1.65 -1.54 21.22
CA ALA A 161 -1.91 -0.51 20.22
C ALA A 161 -3.38 -0.07 20.25
N ARG A 162 -4.32 -1.04 20.43
CA ARG A 162 -5.75 -0.74 20.56
C ARG A 162 -6.07 0.11 21.79
N LYS A 163 -5.50 -0.24 22.94
CA LYS A 163 -5.66 0.54 24.19
C LYS A 163 -5.09 1.95 24.08
N ALA A 164 -4.00 2.13 23.32
CA ALA A 164 -3.39 3.43 23.08
C ALA A 164 -4.18 4.30 22.08
N SER A 165 -5.02 3.70 21.25
CA SER A 165 -5.88 4.41 20.30
C SER A 165 -7.01 5.14 21.01
N LYS A 166 -7.30 6.39 20.58
CA LYS A 166 -8.42 7.19 21.11
C LYS A 166 -9.80 6.59 20.79
N THR A 167 -9.91 5.84 19.71
CA THR A 167 -11.17 5.28 19.20
C THR A 167 -11.32 3.79 19.48
N GLY A 168 -10.21 3.10 19.77
CA GLY A 168 -10.14 1.64 19.83
C GLY A 168 -10.19 0.94 18.47
N ASP A 169 -10.52 1.67 17.40
CA ASP A 169 -10.49 1.15 16.03
C ASP A 169 -9.08 1.31 15.47
N ILE A 170 -8.41 0.19 15.20
CA ILE A 170 -7.02 0.18 14.70
C ILE A 170 -6.84 -0.74 13.51
N GLY A 171 -5.83 -0.47 12.70
CA GLY A 171 -5.34 -1.34 11.62
C GLY A 171 -3.87 -1.72 11.81
N ASP A 172 -3.29 -2.32 10.78
CA ASP A 172 -1.86 -2.68 10.74
C ASP A 172 -0.95 -1.46 10.99
N GLN A 173 -1.27 -0.32 10.41
CA GLN A 173 -0.51 0.93 10.57
C GLN A 173 -0.36 1.36 12.03
N ASP A 174 -1.43 1.21 12.83
CA ASP A 174 -1.42 1.60 14.24
C ASP A 174 -0.50 0.71 15.06
N VAL A 175 -0.42 -0.59 14.73
CA VAL A 175 0.49 -1.53 15.39
C VAL A 175 1.95 -1.18 15.07
N PHE A 176 2.28 -0.89 13.81
CA PHE A 176 3.63 -0.45 13.44
C PHE A 176 4.01 0.86 14.15
N ASN A 177 3.12 1.84 14.18
CA ASN A 177 3.38 3.12 14.86
C ASN A 177 3.50 2.96 16.38
N TYR A 178 2.76 2.01 16.99
CA TYR A 178 2.87 1.71 18.41
C TYR A 178 4.25 1.15 18.77
N LEU A 179 4.79 0.25 17.94
CA LEU A 179 6.11 -0.34 18.16
C LEU A 179 7.26 0.62 17.84
N TYR A 180 7.03 1.58 16.95
CA TYR A 180 8.04 2.55 16.52
C TYR A 180 7.63 3.98 16.84
N PRO A 181 7.43 4.34 18.14
CA PRO A 181 6.90 5.65 18.54
C PRO A 181 7.82 6.82 18.15
N ASN A 182 9.12 6.57 18.00
CA ASN A 182 10.12 7.56 17.59
C ASN A 182 10.43 7.52 16.07
N TRP A 183 9.65 6.78 15.28
CA TRP A 183 9.93 6.60 13.85
C TRP A 183 10.12 7.93 13.11
N PHE A 184 9.26 8.92 13.37
CA PHE A 184 9.33 10.21 12.69
C PHE A 184 10.61 10.98 12.99
N ASN A 185 11.19 10.80 14.17
CA ASN A 185 12.42 11.45 14.63
C ASN A 185 13.70 10.66 14.22
N THR A 186 13.53 9.61 13.39
CA THR A 186 14.62 8.79 12.85
C THR A 186 14.71 9.04 11.34
N PRO A 187 15.51 10.03 10.88
CA PRO A 187 15.53 10.46 9.48
C PRO A 187 15.85 9.35 8.48
N GLU A 188 16.65 8.36 8.88
CA GLU A 188 17.07 7.22 8.06
C GLU A 188 15.88 6.35 7.65
N LEU A 189 14.83 6.30 8.48
CA LEU A 189 13.62 5.52 8.22
C LEU A 189 12.60 6.27 7.36
N ARG A 190 12.76 7.56 7.18
CA ARG A 190 11.83 8.35 6.40
C ARG A 190 12.15 8.27 4.91
N ILE A 191 11.22 7.68 4.16
CA ILE A 191 11.21 7.73 2.70
C ILE A 191 10.58 9.07 2.29
N PRO A 192 11.12 9.78 1.28
CA PRO A 192 10.51 11.01 0.77
C PRO A 192 9.06 10.82 0.31
N GLU A 193 8.20 11.82 0.50
CA GLU A 193 6.76 11.71 0.27
C GLU A 193 6.38 11.41 -1.20
N GLU A 194 7.25 11.74 -2.17
CA GLU A 194 7.03 11.40 -3.57
C GLU A 194 6.91 9.89 -3.85
N TYR A 195 7.28 9.04 -2.88
CA TYR A 195 7.13 7.58 -2.97
C TYR A 195 5.79 7.04 -2.44
N ASN A 196 5.00 7.84 -1.73
CA ASN A 196 3.71 7.39 -1.20
C ASN A 196 2.79 8.57 -0.86
N GLU A 197 2.49 9.43 -1.84
CA GLU A 197 1.70 10.63 -1.57
C GLU A 197 0.21 10.39 -1.85
N PHE A 198 -0.64 10.88 -0.97
CA PHE A 198 -2.08 10.79 -1.12
C PHE A 198 -2.59 11.58 -2.33
N TYR A 199 -3.36 10.94 -3.21
CA TYR A 199 -3.83 11.53 -4.46
C TYR A 199 -4.53 12.90 -4.29
N ARG A 200 -5.10 13.16 -3.11
CA ARG A 200 -5.74 14.43 -2.76
C ARG A 200 -4.77 15.51 -2.26
N ALA A 201 -3.50 15.17 -2.07
CA ALA A 201 -2.47 16.09 -1.60
C ALA A 201 -1.30 16.23 -2.60
N VAL A 202 -1.19 15.36 -3.60
CA VAL A 202 -0.11 15.31 -4.61
C VAL A 202 0.20 16.69 -5.23
N TYR A 203 -0.82 17.53 -5.45
CA TYR A 203 -0.59 18.87 -6.02
C TYR A 203 0.23 19.77 -5.09
N ARG A 204 -0.01 19.69 -3.78
CA ARG A 204 0.73 20.50 -2.80
C ARG A 204 2.19 20.06 -2.74
N LEU A 205 2.43 18.75 -2.69
CA LEU A 205 3.77 18.18 -2.76
C LEU A 205 4.47 18.58 -4.07
N ALA A 206 3.80 18.43 -5.22
CA ALA A 206 4.38 18.73 -6.51
C ALA A 206 4.85 20.19 -6.63
N LYS A 207 4.27 21.14 -5.89
CA LYS A 207 4.72 22.53 -5.85
C LYS A 207 6.06 22.75 -5.14
N THR A 208 6.45 21.83 -4.26
CA THR A 208 7.70 21.91 -3.50
C THR A 208 8.84 21.14 -4.16
N LEU A 209 8.53 20.26 -5.10
CA LEU A 209 9.50 19.42 -5.79
C LEU A 209 10.15 20.17 -6.98
N LYS A 210 11.43 19.89 -7.24
CA LYS A 210 12.25 20.54 -8.26
C LYS A 210 11.62 20.50 -9.66
N HIS A 211 11.08 19.35 -10.05
CA HIS A 211 10.46 19.14 -11.37
C HIS A 211 8.94 18.91 -11.27
N GLY A 212 8.36 19.29 -10.14
CA GLY A 212 6.92 19.21 -9.90
C GLY A 212 6.37 17.78 -10.01
N TRP A 213 5.31 17.61 -10.77
CA TRP A 213 4.69 16.30 -11.00
C TRP A 213 5.64 15.22 -11.55
N ARG A 214 6.73 15.63 -12.18
CA ARG A 214 7.71 14.67 -12.72
C ARG A 214 8.49 13.97 -11.62
N ASP A 215 8.56 14.50 -10.41
CA ASP A 215 9.26 13.87 -9.31
C ASP A 215 8.41 12.83 -8.57
N ILE A 216 7.08 12.90 -8.66
CA ILE A 216 6.18 11.93 -8.04
C ILE A 216 6.47 10.53 -8.57
N LYS A 217 6.77 9.60 -7.66
CA LYS A 217 7.04 8.20 -7.97
C LYS A 217 5.84 7.30 -7.73
N VAL A 218 5.08 7.52 -6.65
CA VAL A 218 3.91 6.71 -6.30
C VAL A 218 2.77 7.60 -5.81
N ILE A 219 1.57 7.35 -6.31
CA ILE A 219 0.32 7.98 -5.84
C ILE A 219 -0.47 6.94 -5.06
N HIS A 220 -0.91 7.29 -3.85
CA HIS A 220 -1.73 6.45 -2.99
C HIS A 220 -3.19 6.92 -3.03
N TYR A 221 -4.09 6.05 -3.47
CA TYR A 221 -5.53 6.34 -3.54
C TYR A 221 -6.23 5.97 -2.24
N TRP A 222 -5.69 6.51 -1.14
CA TRP A 222 -6.22 6.32 0.20
C TRP A 222 -7.70 6.75 0.32
N GLY A 223 -8.46 6.04 1.15
CA GLY A 223 -9.86 6.33 1.48
C GLY A 223 -10.82 5.21 1.06
N ILE A 224 -12.09 5.34 1.48
CA ILE A 224 -13.13 4.31 1.29
C ILE A 224 -13.50 4.16 -0.18
N ILE A 225 -13.63 5.27 -0.91
CA ILE A 225 -14.01 5.27 -2.33
C ILE A 225 -12.75 5.06 -3.17
N LYS A 226 -12.65 3.88 -3.78
CA LYS A 226 -11.52 3.54 -4.64
C LYS A 226 -11.80 3.88 -6.10
N PRO A 227 -10.79 4.31 -6.88
CA PRO A 227 -10.99 4.72 -8.28
C PRO A 227 -11.60 3.65 -9.18
N TRP A 228 -11.36 2.37 -8.89
CA TRP A 228 -11.88 1.24 -9.67
C TRP A 228 -13.34 0.90 -9.38
N HIS A 229 -13.91 1.36 -8.27
CA HIS A 229 -15.33 1.19 -7.96
C HIS A 229 -16.22 2.27 -8.61
N LEU A 230 -15.64 3.40 -9.06
CA LEU A 230 -16.42 4.47 -9.65
C LEU A 230 -16.95 4.08 -11.04
N SER A 231 -18.25 4.12 -11.23
CA SER A 231 -18.88 4.08 -12.55
C SER A 231 -18.49 5.30 -13.40
N LYS A 232 -18.79 5.26 -14.69
CA LYS A 232 -18.52 6.43 -15.57
C LYS A 232 -19.25 7.69 -15.10
N SER A 233 -20.52 7.55 -14.66
CA SER A 233 -21.35 8.67 -14.19
C SER A 233 -20.83 9.23 -12.86
N GLU A 234 -20.46 8.38 -11.90
CA GLU A 234 -19.86 8.82 -10.62
C GLU A 234 -18.51 9.51 -10.83
N LEU A 235 -17.68 8.97 -11.70
CA LEU A 235 -16.40 9.61 -12.05
C LEU A 235 -16.63 10.99 -12.68
N PHE A 236 -17.60 11.12 -13.58
CA PHE A 236 -17.94 12.40 -14.18
C PHE A 236 -18.44 13.41 -13.14
N LYS A 237 -19.36 12.97 -12.26
CA LYS A 237 -19.81 13.80 -11.11
C LYS A 237 -18.61 14.23 -10.25
N GLN A 238 -17.70 13.31 -9.95
CA GLN A 238 -16.49 13.63 -9.17
C GLN A 238 -15.61 14.67 -9.87
N TYR A 239 -15.45 14.59 -11.19
CA TYR A 239 -14.70 15.57 -11.96
C TYR A 239 -15.35 16.98 -11.90
N LEU A 240 -16.66 17.06 -11.99
CA LEU A 240 -17.38 18.34 -11.87
C LEU A 240 -17.23 18.93 -10.47
N ILE A 241 -17.40 18.11 -9.43
CA ILE A 241 -17.20 18.54 -8.03
C ILE A 241 -15.78 19.05 -7.83
N ASN A 242 -14.76 18.32 -8.26
CA ASN A 242 -13.38 18.73 -8.12
C ASN A 242 -13.08 20.01 -8.89
N ALA A 243 -13.63 20.16 -10.10
CA ALA A 243 -13.47 21.39 -10.90
C ALA A 243 -14.10 22.60 -10.21
N ARG A 244 -15.32 22.45 -9.65
CA ARG A 244 -16.01 23.51 -8.87
C ARG A 244 -15.15 24.01 -7.69
N TYR A 245 -14.41 23.10 -7.06
CA TYR A 245 -13.52 23.44 -5.93
C TYR A 245 -12.06 23.65 -6.34
N LEU A 246 -11.78 23.87 -7.63
CA LEU A 246 -10.44 24.09 -8.19
C LEU A 246 -9.42 22.98 -7.86
N ARG A 247 -9.90 21.73 -7.72
CA ARG A 247 -9.08 20.54 -7.42
C ARG A 247 -8.77 19.76 -8.69
N LEU A 248 -8.26 20.41 -9.71
CA LEU A 248 -7.97 19.80 -11.01
C LEU A 248 -6.84 18.75 -10.94
N ASP A 249 -5.98 18.86 -9.94
CA ASP A 249 -4.97 17.89 -9.57
C ASP A 249 -5.56 16.52 -9.19
N VAL A 250 -6.65 16.52 -8.42
CA VAL A 250 -7.38 15.28 -8.07
C VAL A 250 -7.95 14.63 -9.33
N ASN A 251 -8.51 15.42 -10.25
CA ASN A 251 -8.99 14.94 -11.55
C ASN A 251 -7.84 14.32 -12.36
N ARG A 252 -6.66 14.96 -12.35
CA ARG A 252 -5.46 14.41 -13.00
C ARG A 252 -5.07 13.06 -12.42
N CYS A 253 -5.05 12.91 -11.09
CA CYS A 253 -4.75 11.64 -10.44
C CYS A 253 -5.77 10.56 -10.84
N LEU A 254 -7.07 10.85 -10.77
CA LEU A 254 -8.12 9.91 -11.18
C LEU A 254 -8.00 9.51 -12.65
N SER A 255 -7.68 10.46 -13.53
CA SER A 255 -7.47 10.19 -14.96
C SER A 255 -6.24 9.29 -15.20
N LEU A 256 -5.13 9.53 -14.49
CA LEU A 256 -3.93 8.68 -14.56
C LEU A 256 -4.25 7.24 -14.12
N TYR A 257 -4.96 7.08 -13.01
CA TYR A 257 -5.37 5.76 -12.54
C TYR A 257 -6.16 5.02 -13.62
N ARG A 258 -7.21 5.65 -14.16
CA ARG A 258 -8.07 5.06 -15.20
C ARG A 258 -7.31 4.75 -16.49
N LYS A 259 -6.34 5.58 -16.85
CA LYS A 259 -5.47 5.34 -18.00
C LYS A 259 -4.67 4.06 -17.83
N ILE A 260 -4.02 3.87 -16.69
CA ILE A 260 -3.23 2.66 -16.40
C ILE A 260 -4.15 1.44 -16.26
N MET A 261 -5.25 1.54 -15.52
CA MET A 261 -6.21 0.46 -15.36
C MET A 261 -6.69 -0.13 -16.70
N ARG A 262 -6.92 0.74 -17.72
CA ARG A 262 -7.38 0.33 -19.06
C ARG A 262 -6.26 -0.06 -20.00
N LYS A 263 -5.00 0.21 -19.66
CA LYS A 263 -3.86 -0.08 -20.52
C LYS A 263 -3.68 -1.59 -20.66
N LYS A 264 -3.55 -2.07 -21.91
CA LYS A 264 -3.12 -3.44 -22.17
C LYS A 264 -1.62 -3.54 -21.92
N VAL A 265 -1.21 -4.49 -21.11
CA VAL A 265 0.20 -4.75 -20.76
C VAL A 265 0.50 -6.19 -21.14
N LYS A 266 1.57 -6.40 -21.91
CA LYS A 266 2.06 -7.73 -22.34
C LYS A 266 3.23 -8.22 -21.46
N LEU A 267 3.64 -7.44 -20.47
CA LEU A 267 4.71 -7.76 -19.52
C LEU A 267 4.19 -8.72 -18.45
N SER A 268 5.09 -9.55 -17.91
CA SER A 268 4.82 -10.49 -16.82
C SER A 268 5.94 -10.42 -15.79
N PHE A 269 5.64 -10.80 -14.54
CA PHE A 269 6.63 -11.05 -13.48
C PHE A 269 7.28 -12.43 -13.62
N GLU A 270 6.70 -13.34 -14.41
CA GLU A 270 7.37 -14.58 -14.81
C GLU A 270 8.58 -14.23 -15.68
N LYS A 271 9.75 -14.80 -15.32
CA LYS A 271 11.00 -14.69 -16.10
C LYS A 271 11.18 -15.93 -16.95
#